data_11ead58055146353dd1b7a263f9c4b83
#
_entry.id   11ead58055146353dd1b7a263f9c4b83
#
_cell.length_a   1.000
_cell.length_b   1.000
_cell.length_c   1.000
_cell.angle_alpha   90.00
_cell.angle_beta   90.00
_cell.angle_gamma   90.00
#
_symmetry.space_group_name_H-M   'P 1'
#
loop_
_entity.id
_entity.type
_entity.pdbx_description
1 polymer ?
#
loop_
_entity_poly.entity_id
_entity_poly.type
_entity_poly.pdbx_seq_one_letter_code
_entity_poly.pdbx_strand_id
1 'polypeptide(L)'
;TPKTSSAASDVYKRQVPICKKLNWLNLGGGHHITRNDYEIDKLETFLKQIADETSCQIYIEPGEAVVLDSGILVGEIIDSFKPSNELSPNIAITDISAVSHMPDVIEAPYRPALLNEPKEGYKVMLGGPSCLAGDIVGEYNFKSTPKIGDRIAILDQAHYTMVKTSFFNGVK
;
A
#
# COMPACT_ATOMS: atom_id res chain seq x y z
N THR A 1 -6.24 18.54 -6.50
CA THR A 1 -5.92 19.14 -5.18
C THR A 1 -7.12 19.00 -4.28
N PRO A 2 -7.03 18.26 -3.14
CA PRO A 2 -8.11 18.27 -2.17
C PRO A 2 -8.26 19.70 -1.64
N LYS A 3 -9.41 20.32 -1.88
CA LYS A 3 -9.78 21.52 -1.16
C LYS A 3 -9.86 21.13 0.32
N THR A 4 -8.97 21.67 1.15
CA THR A 4 -9.13 21.63 2.59
C THR A 4 -10.50 22.22 2.87
N SER A 5 -11.44 21.38 3.33
CA SER A 5 -12.77 21.83 3.61
C SER A 5 -12.70 22.85 4.76
N SER A 6 -13.58 23.84 4.77
CA SER A 6 -13.74 24.77 5.90
C SER A 6 -13.87 24.02 7.24
N ALA A 7 -14.48 22.84 7.22
CA ALA A 7 -14.61 21.95 8.37
C ALA A 7 -13.25 21.48 8.93
N ALA A 8 -12.29 21.10 8.08
CA ALA A 8 -10.96 20.68 8.55
C ALA A 8 -10.19 21.84 9.20
N SER A 9 -10.30 23.05 8.63
CA SER A 9 -9.73 24.27 9.21
C SER A 9 -10.35 24.62 10.56
N ASP A 10 -11.66 24.44 10.71
CA ASP A 10 -12.37 24.72 11.97
C ASP A 10 -12.04 23.67 13.06
N VAL A 11 -11.88 22.41 12.67
CA VAL A 11 -11.39 21.34 13.58
C VAL A 11 -10.00 21.68 14.09
N TYR A 12 -9.08 22.06 13.20
CA TYR A 12 -7.72 22.43 13.55
C TYR A 12 -7.71 23.59 14.57
N LYS A 13 -8.47 24.68 14.31
CA LYS A 13 -8.57 25.84 15.22
C LYS A 13 -9.06 25.47 16.62
N ARG A 14 -9.93 24.45 16.74
CA ARG A 14 -10.40 23.95 18.04
C ARG A 14 -9.36 23.10 18.76
N GLN A 15 -8.47 22.44 18.02
CA GLN A 15 -7.44 21.57 18.58
C GLN A 15 -6.24 22.34 19.14
N VAL A 16 -5.84 23.47 18.54
CA VAL A 16 -4.69 24.26 18.97
C VAL A 16 -4.72 24.63 20.48
N PRO A 17 -5.86 25.10 21.06
CA PRO A 17 -5.91 25.40 22.50
C PRO A 17 -5.69 24.18 23.40
N ILE A 18 -6.02 22.98 22.91
CA ILE A 18 -5.77 21.72 23.63
C ILE A 18 -4.29 21.38 23.52
N CYS A 19 -3.74 21.45 22.32
CA CYS A 19 -2.32 21.16 22.06
C CYS A 19 -1.40 22.07 22.87
N LYS A 20 -1.74 23.33 23.08
CA LYS A 20 -0.96 24.26 23.95
C LYS A 20 -0.80 23.82 25.42
N LYS A 21 -1.56 22.82 25.84
CA LYS A 21 -1.46 22.24 27.19
C LYS A 21 -0.60 20.99 27.24
N LEU A 22 -0.07 20.56 26.09
CA LEU A 22 0.76 19.35 25.94
C LEU A 22 2.23 19.73 25.86
N ASN A 23 3.11 18.83 26.30
CA ASN A 23 4.55 18.97 26.13
C ASN A 23 5.01 18.49 24.74
N TRP A 24 4.27 17.56 24.15
CA TRP A 24 4.57 16.97 22.84
C TRP A 24 3.30 16.58 22.09
N LEU A 25 3.43 16.50 20.78
CA LEU A 25 2.37 16.10 19.87
C LEU A 25 2.92 15.13 18.82
N ASN A 26 2.34 13.95 18.70
CA ASN A 26 2.69 12.98 17.67
C ASN A 26 1.64 12.99 16.57
N LEU A 27 2.07 13.26 15.34
CA LEU A 27 1.21 13.32 14.16
C LEU A 27 1.07 11.97 13.45
N GLY A 28 1.69 10.92 13.99
CA GLY A 28 1.61 9.56 13.48
C GLY A 28 2.43 9.30 12.22
N GLY A 29 2.05 8.23 11.52
CA GLY A 29 2.68 7.76 10.29
C GLY A 29 2.02 8.28 9.01
N GLY A 30 2.29 7.58 7.89
CA GLY A 30 1.73 7.92 6.58
C GLY A 30 2.46 9.03 5.81
N HIS A 31 3.57 9.52 6.34
CA HIS A 31 4.41 10.53 5.69
C HIS A 31 5.48 9.83 4.84
N HIS A 32 5.27 9.77 3.52
CA HIS A 32 6.18 9.12 2.56
C HIS A 32 7.38 10.01 2.21
N ILE A 33 8.14 10.44 3.20
CA ILE A 33 9.20 11.46 3.10
C ILE A 33 10.36 11.06 2.18
N THR A 34 10.49 9.80 1.81
CA THR A 34 11.54 9.28 0.92
C THR A 34 11.08 9.15 -0.53
N ARG A 35 9.80 9.38 -0.83
CA ARG A 35 9.30 9.38 -2.21
C ARG A 35 9.72 10.63 -2.95
N ASN A 36 10.12 10.47 -4.21
CA ASN A 36 10.57 11.58 -5.06
C ASN A 36 9.49 12.65 -5.32
N ASP A 37 8.20 12.27 -5.27
CA ASP A 37 7.05 13.16 -5.49
C ASP A 37 6.47 13.73 -4.19
N TYR A 38 7.08 13.43 -3.05
CA TYR A 38 6.61 13.93 -1.75
C TYR A 38 7.05 15.38 -1.51
N GLU A 39 6.11 16.24 -1.17
CA GLU A 39 6.34 17.66 -0.95
C GLU A 39 6.95 17.94 0.44
N ILE A 40 8.22 17.56 0.62
CA ILE A 40 8.91 17.62 1.92
C ILE A 40 8.94 19.04 2.51
N ASP A 41 9.09 20.06 1.67
CA ASP A 41 9.12 21.45 2.11
C ASP A 41 7.77 21.91 2.72
N LYS A 42 6.66 21.37 2.19
CA LYS A 42 5.33 21.64 2.76
C LYS A 42 5.18 20.98 4.14
N LEU A 43 5.65 19.74 4.28
CA LEU A 43 5.65 19.07 5.57
C LEU A 43 6.49 19.85 6.58
N GLU A 44 7.69 20.24 6.21
CA GLU A 44 8.60 21.00 7.09
C GLU A 44 7.98 22.32 7.53
N THR A 45 7.39 23.07 6.60
CA THR A 45 6.68 24.32 6.90
C THR A 45 5.52 24.09 7.87
N PHE A 46 4.74 23.04 7.65
CA PHE A 46 3.61 22.69 8.51
C PHE A 46 4.05 22.26 9.91
N LEU A 47 5.12 21.47 10.04
CA LEU A 47 5.67 21.06 11.34
C LEU A 47 6.18 22.25 12.13
N LYS A 48 6.90 23.18 11.48
CA LYS A 48 7.37 24.44 12.10
C LYS A 48 6.19 25.28 12.59
N GLN A 49 5.17 25.46 11.74
CA GLN A 49 3.98 26.22 12.12
C GLN A 49 3.28 25.64 13.36
N ILE A 50 3.07 24.31 13.40
CA ILE A 50 2.44 23.66 14.56
C ILE A 50 3.31 23.83 15.81
N ALA A 51 4.63 23.64 15.70
CA ALA A 51 5.53 23.79 16.82
C ALA A 51 5.49 25.22 17.39
N ASP A 52 5.50 26.23 16.52
CA ASP A 52 5.43 27.66 16.93
C ASP A 52 4.06 28.00 17.56
N GLU A 53 2.97 27.51 16.97
CA GLU A 53 1.61 27.81 17.48
C GLU A 53 1.30 27.12 18.81
N THR A 54 1.87 25.93 19.05
CA THR A 54 1.53 25.10 20.21
C THR A 54 2.62 25.07 21.29
N SER A 55 3.86 25.39 20.93
CA SER A 55 5.07 25.18 21.75
C SER A 55 5.33 23.71 22.11
N CYS A 56 4.70 22.78 21.39
CA CYS A 56 4.92 21.34 21.55
C CYS A 56 6.19 20.86 20.84
N GLN A 57 6.82 19.85 21.38
CA GLN A 57 7.75 19.03 20.63
C GLN A 57 6.94 18.14 19.66
N ILE A 58 7.25 18.23 18.36
CA ILE A 58 6.51 17.48 17.34
C ILE A 58 7.24 16.19 16.99
N TYR A 59 6.47 15.11 16.89
CA TYR A 59 6.91 13.79 16.45
C TYR A 59 6.11 13.35 15.23
N ILE A 60 6.78 12.62 14.33
CA ILE A 60 6.16 11.88 13.22
C ILE A 60 6.74 10.47 13.20
N GLU A 61 5.99 9.50 12.64
CA GLU A 61 6.35 8.08 12.62
C GLU A 61 6.32 7.52 11.17
N PRO A 62 7.20 7.97 10.27
CA PRO A 62 7.19 7.60 8.86
C PRO A 62 7.74 6.17 8.65
N GLY A 63 6.97 5.14 8.99
CA GLY A 63 7.39 3.73 8.96
C GLY A 63 7.69 3.23 7.55
N GLU A 64 6.70 3.22 6.66
CA GLU A 64 6.83 2.74 5.27
C GLU A 64 7.93 3.49 4.51
N ALA A 65 8.04 4.80 4.71
CA ALA A 65 9.05 5.62 4.06
C ALA A 65 10.50 5.16 4.33
N VAL A 66 10.77 4.53 5.48
CA VAL A 66 12.11 4.05 5.84
C VAL A 66 12.53 2.84 5.02
N VAL A 67 11.57 2.04 4.57
CA VAL A 67 11.80 0.78 3.84
C VAL A 67 11.28 0.82 2.39
N LEU A 68 10.94 2.01 1.91
CA LEU A 68 10.46 2.21 0.53
C LEU A 68 11.44 1.61 -0.47
N ASP A 69 10.94 0.84 -1.44
CA ASP A 69 11.68 0.18 -2.51
C ASP A 69 12.80 -0.77 -2.03
N SER A 70 12.82 -1.18 -0.76
CA SER A 70 13.90 -2.00 -0.21
C SER A 70 13.63 -3.51 -0.26
N GLY A 71 12.45 -3.94 -0.70
CA GLY A 71 12.12 -5.37 -0.79
C GLY A 71 11.09 -5.70 -1.86
N ILE A 72 11.10 -6.95 -2.27
CA ILE A 72 10.14 -7.54 -3.21
C ILE A 72 9.54 -8.81 -2.64
N LEU A 73 8.29 -9.09 -3.00
CA LEU A 73 7.64 -10.37 -2.73
C LEU A 73 7.62 -11.19 -4.02
N VAL A 74 8.26 -12.35 -3.98
CA VAL A 74 8.33 -13.27 -5.13
C VAL A 74 7.37 -14.42 -4.91
N GLY A 75 6.54 -14.70 -5.90
CA GLY A 75 5.65 -15.86 -5.91
C GLY A 75 5.68 -16.59 -7.23
N GLU A 76 5.01 -17.73 -7.26
CA GLU A 76 4.88 -18.62 -8.41
C GLU A 76 3.41 -18.76 -8.82
N ILE A 77 3.14 -18.83 -10.11
CA ILE A 77 1.82 -19.13 -10.65
C ILE A 77 1.56 -20.64 -10.46
N ILE A 78 0.53 -20.97 -9.68
CA ILE A 78 0.16 -22.35 -9.35
C ILE A 78 -1.06 -22.83 -10.17
N ASP A 79 -1.84 -21.91 -10.74
CA ASP A 79 -2.89 -22.23 -11.70
C ASP A 79 -3.14 -21.04 -12.65
N SER A 80 -3.64 -21.32 -13.87
CA SER A 80 -3.96 -20.27 -14.85
C SER A 80 -5.05 -20.76 -15.79
N PHE A 81 -6.10 -19.97 -15.93
CA PHE A 81 -7.26 -20.32 -16.77
C PHE A 81 -7.96 -19.10 -17.37
N LYS A 82 -8.66 -19.33 -18.47
CA LYS A 82 -9.49 -18.34 -19.13
C LYS A 82 -10.95 -18.57 -18.73
N PRO A 83 -11.64 -17.58 -18.15
CA PRO A 83 -13.08 -17.70 -17.88
C PRO A 83 -13.89 -17.91 -19.16
N SER A 84 -15.05 -18.57 -19.02
CA SER A 84 -15.97 -18.78 -20.15
C SER A 84 -16.58 -17.48 -20.69
N ASN A 85 -16.63 -16.44 -19.86
CA ASN A 85 -17.08 -15.11 -20.26
C ASN A 85 -15.89 -14.35 -20.87
N GLU A 86 -15.99 -14.03 -22.17
CA GLU A 86 -14.94 -13.31 -22.91
C GLU A 86 -14.67 -11.89 -22.40
N LEU A 87 -15.60 -11.27 -21.65
CA LEU A 87 -15.43 -9.96 -21.04
C LEU A 87 -14.62 -10.01 -19.73
N SER A 88 -14.41 -11.19 -19.18
CA SER A 88 -13.65 -11.35 -17.95
C SER A 88 -12.14 -11.48 -18.25
N PRO A 89 -11.25 -10.90 -17.42
CA PRO A 89 -9.82 -11.09 -17.57
C PRO A 89 -9.45 -12.56 -17.40
N ASN A 90 -8.32 -12.98 -17.96
CA ASN A 90 -7.72 -14.25 -17.60
C ASN A 90 -7.44 -14.25 -16.09
N ILE A 91 -7.46 -15.41 -15.47
CA ILE A 91 -7.19 -15.56 -14.04
C ILE A 91 -5.91 -16.39 -13.87
N ALA A 92 -5.03 -15.93 -13.01
CA ALA A 92 -3.91 -16.72 -12.56
C ALA A 92 -3.90 -16.73 -11.02
N ILE A 93 -3.78 -17.93 -10.45
CA ILE A 93 -3.64 -18.14 -9.02
C ILE A 93 -2.17 -18.25 -8.70
N THR A 94 -1.75 -17.54 -7.67
CA THR A 94 -0.36 -17.57 -7.20
C THR A 94 -0.29 -18.20 -5.82
N ASP A 95 0.90 -18.60 -5.40
CA ASP A 95 1.18 -18.98 -4.02
C ASP A 95 1.27 -17.76 -3.07
N ILE A 96 1.25 -16.54 -3.62
CA ILE A 96 1.09 -15.30 -2.85
C ILE A 96 -0.40 -15.06 -2.55
N SER A 97 -0.70 -14.70 -1.31
CA SER A 97 -2.03 -14.32 -0.85
C SER A 97 -2.04 -12.86 -0.41
N ALA A 98 -2.96 -12.05 -0.93
CA ALA A 98 -3.16 -10.70 -0.42
C ALA A 98 -3.55 -10.72 1.06
N VAL A 99 -4.38 -11.69 1.48
CA VAL A 99 -4.82 -11.86 2.88
C VAL A 99 -3.67 -12.18 3.81
N SER A 100 -2.73 -13.02 3.37
CA SER A 100 -1.65 -13.54 4.23
C SER A 100 -0.37 -12.74 4.15
N HIS A 101 -0.03 -12.20 2.97
CA HIS A 101 1.27 -11.59 2.70
C HIS A 101 1.22 -10.08 2.44
N MET A 102 0.05 -9.56 2.03
CA MET A 102 -0.12 -8.13 1.69
C MET A 102 -1.45 -7.61 2.26
N PRO A 103 -1.66 -7.66 3.59
CA PRO A 103 -2.95 -7.30 4.19
C PRO A 103 -3.37 -5.85 3.93
N ASP A 104 -2.43 -4.96 3.73
CA ASP A 104 -2.64 -3.56 3.38
C ASP A 104 -3.31 -3.38 2.00
N VAL A 105 -3.10 -4.29 1.05
CA VAL A 105 -3.83 -4.31 -0.24
C VAL A 105 -5.34 -4.43 -0.02
N ILE A 106 -5.76 -5.08 1.06
CA ILE A 106 -7.17 -5.27 1.41
C ILE A 106 -7.66 -4.16 2.34
N GLU A 107 -6.87 -3.80 3.36
CA GLU A 107 -7.27 -2.84 4.40
C GLU A 107 -7.25 -1.39 3.92
N ALA A 108 -6.31 -1.03 3.06
CA ALA A 108 -6.17 0.30 2.44
C ALA A 108 -5.97 0.13 0.93
N PRO A 109 -7.00 -0.28 0.17
CA PRO A 109 -6.87 -0.81 -1.18
C PRO A 109 -5.97 0.01 -2.10
N TYR A 110 -4.90 -0.61 -2.56
CA TYR A 110 -4.03 -0.13 -3.61
C TYR A 110 -3.61 -1.30 -4.49
N ARG A 111 -3.07 -1.01 -5.66
CA ARG A 111 -2.54 -2.01 -6.57
C ARG A 111 -1.02 -1.98 -6.49
N PRO A 112 -0.37 -2.98 -5.86
CA PRO A 112 1.08 -3.04 -5.82
C PRO A 112 1.68 -3.16 -7.22
N ALA A 113 2.87 -2.63 -7.43
CA ALA A 113 3.53 -2.68 -8.73
C ALA A 113 4.10 -4.08 -9.02
N LEU A 114 3.92 -4.55 -10.26
CA LEU A 114 4.49 -5.80 -10.74
C LEU A 114 5.81 -5.52 -11.48
N LEU A 115 6.86 -6.25 -11.17
CA LEU A 115 8.14 -6.14 -11.86
C LEU A 115 7.98 -6.46 -13.35
N ASN A 116 8.51 -5.59 -14.22
CA ASN A 116 8.48 -5.74 -15.68
C ASN A 116 7.08 -5.81 -16.29
N GLU A 117 6.07 -5.26 -15.63
CA GLU A 117 4.73 -5.16 -16.20
C GLU A 117 4.77 -4.34 -17.51
N PRO A 118 4.30 -4.86 -18.65
CA PRO A 118 4.20 -4.09 -19.88
C PRO A 118 3.05 -3.08 -19.80
N LYS A 119 3.17 -1.96 -20.54
CA LYS A 119 2.09 -0.96 -20.62
C LYS A 119 0.81 -1.52 -21.20
N GLU A 120 0.94 -2.45 -22.12
CA GLU A 120 -0.14 -3.15 -22.81
C GLU A 120 0.16 -4.66 -22.88
N GLY A 121 -0.88 -5.49 -22.92
CA GLY A 121 -0.70 -6.92 -22.98
C GLY A 121 -1.95 -7.71 -22.62
N TYR A 122 -1.76 -8.95 -22.27
CA TYR A 122 -2.83 -9.83 -21.78
C TYR A 122 -3.20 -9.43 -20.36
N LYS A 123 -4.44 -9.02 -20.17
CA LYS A 123 -4.98 -8.72 -18.84
C LYS A 123 -5.21 -9.99 -18.05
N VAL A 124 -4.64 -10.01 -16.87
CA VAL A 124 -4.70 -11.16 -15.97
C VAL A 124 -5.00 -10.66 -14.55
N MET A 125 -6.04 -11.22 -13.96
CA MET A 125 -6.35 -11.07 -12.54
C MET A 125 -5.48 -12.04 -11.74
N LEU A 126 -4.62 -11.51 -10.88
CA LEU A 126 -3.84 -12.33 -9.94
C LEU A 126 -4.64 -12.52 -8.65
N GLY A 127 -4.89 -13.76 -8.31
CA GLY A 127 -5.55 -14.18 -7.08
C GLY A 127 -4.63 -15.02 -6.20
N GLY A 128 -4.88 -15.00 -4.90
CA GLY A 128 -4.21 -15.87 -3.94
C GLY A 128 -4.90 -17.24 -3.81
N PRO A 129 -4.29 -18.17 -3.07
CA PRO A 129 -4.76 -19.55 -2.96
C PRO A 129 -5.77 -19.74 -1.82
N SER A 130 -6.15 -18.71 -1.08
CA SER A 130 -7.06 -18.84 0.05
C SER A 130 -8.52 -18.94 -0.40
N CYS A 131 -9.41 -19.37 0.50
CA CYS A 131 -10.84 -19.46 0.25
C CYS A 131 -11.57 -18.11 0.29
N LEU A 132 -10.88 -17.01 0.63
CA LEU A 132 -11.48 -15.69 0.66
C LEU A 132 -11.70 -15.16 -0.76
N ALA A 133 -12.93 -14.83 -1.12
CA ALA A 133 -13.24 -14.25 -2.43
C ALA A 133 -12.50 -12.93 -2.73
N GLY A 134 -12.10 -12.20 -1.70
CA GLY A 134 -11.29 -10.98 -1.79
C GLY A 134 -9.78 -11.21 -1.77
N ASP A 135 -9.29 -12.45 -1.86
CA ASP A 135 -7.85 -12.74 -1.96
C ASP A 135 -7.33 -12.45 -3.36
N ILE A 136 -7.37 -11.18 -3.72
CA ILE A 136 -7.01 -10.65 -5.04
C ILE A 136 -5.86 -9.66 -4.87
N VAL A 137 -4.77 -9.91 -5.59
CA VAL A 137 -3.61 -9.03 -5.63
C VAL A 137 -3.87 -7.83 -6.54
N GLY A 138 -4.47 -8.07 -7.70
CA GLY A 138 -4.83 -7.04 -8.66
C GLY A 138 -4.91 -7.55 -10.10
N GLU A 139 -5.29 -6.65 -11.02
CA GLU A 139 -5.26 -6.90 -12.47
C GLU A 139 -3.98 -6.33 -13.06
N TYR A 140 -3.26 -7.13 -13.86
CA TYR A 140 -1.97 -6.80 -14.44
C TYR A 140 -1.91 -7.15 -15.92
N ASN A 141 -1.04 -6.45 -16.65
CA ASN A 141 -0.72 -6.78 -18.02
C ASN A 141 0.47 -7.76 -18.06
N PHE A 142 0.39 -8.76 -18.91
CA PHE A 142 1.45 -9.72 -19.18
C PHE A 142 1.77 -9.77 -20.67
N LYS A 143 3.01 -10.06 -21.03
CA LYS A 143 3.43 -10.25 -22.44
C LYS A 143 2.76 -11.45 -23.09
N SER A 144 2.45 -12.47 -22.29
CA SER A 144 1.70 -13.69 -22.69
C SER A 144 0.92 -14.17 -21.48
N THR A 145 -0.06 -15.03 -21.68
CA THR A 145 -0.79 -15.68 -20.56
C THR A 145 0.20 -16.41 -19.65
N PRO A 146 0.23 -16.10 -18.35
CA PRO A 146 1.09 -16.78 -17.39
C PRO A 146 0.84 -18.28 -17.37
N LYS A 147 1.88 -19.07 -17.16
CA LYS A 147 1.82 -20.53 -17.05
C LYS A 147 2.16 -20.97 -15.64
N ILE A 148 1.70 -22.15 -15.27
CA ILE A 148 2.09 -22.78 -14.01
C ILE A 148 3.62 -22.89 -13.97
N GLY A 149 4.21 -22.47 -12.85
CA GLY A 149 5.65 -22.41 -12.65
C GLY A 149 6.32 -21.06 -13.00
N ASP A 150 5.57 -20.14 -13.67
CA ASP A 150 6.11 -18.79 -13.92
C ASP A 150 6.22 -18.03 -12.60
N ARG A 151 7.35 -17.34 -12.43
CA ARG A 151 7.57 -16.49 -11.26
C ARG A 151 7.18 -15.06 -11.52
N ILE A 152 6.55 -14.45 -10.52
CA ILE A 152 6.20 -13.04 -10.48
C ILE A 152 6.89 -12.37 -9.29
N ALA A 153 7.14 -11.06 -9.39
CA ALA A 153 7.68 -10.28 -8.31
C ALA A 153 6.86 -9.00 -8.13
N ILE A 154 6.31 -8.85 -6.95
CA ILE A 154 5.60 -7.66 -6.50
C ILE A 154 6.61 -6.73 -5.83
N LEU A 155 6.64 -5.47 -6.25
CA LEU A 155 7.60 -4.48 -5.79
C LEU A 155 7.15 -3.83 -4.49
N ASP A 156 8.11 -3.24 -3.78
CA ASP A 156 7.92 -2.44 -2.58
C ASP A 156 7.18 -3.20 -1.47
N GLN A 157 7.70 -4.37 -1.10
CA GLN A 157 7.07 -5.29 -0.14
C GLN A 157 7.91 -5.51 1.14
N ALA A 158 8.73 -4.52 1.56
CA ALA A 158 9.52 -4.62 2.77
C ALA A 158 8.84 -4.01 4.03
N HIS A 159 7.57 -3.62 3.94
CA HIS A 159 6.81 -3.03 5.04
C HIS A 159 5.88 -4.05 5.73
N TYR A 160 4.57 -3.95 5.57
CA TYR A 160 3.61 -4.83 6.26
C TYR A 160 3.71 -6.29 5.85
N THR A 161 4.15 -6.59 4.63
CA THR A 161 4.43 -7.95 4.15
C THR A 161 5.40 -8.70 5.06
N MET A 162 6.34 -8.01 5.70
CA MET A 162 7.32 -8.64 6.59
C MET A 162 6.86 -8.73 8.05
N VAL A 163 5.98 -7.86 8.50
CA VAL A 163 5.65 -7.70 9.93
C VAL A 163 4.19 -8.00 10.28
N LYS A 164 3.31 -8.09 9.29
CA LYS A 164 1.88 -8.36 9.46
C LYS A 164 1.42 -9.51 8.57
N THR A 165 2.13 -10.63 8.61
CA THR A 165 1.75 -11.85 7.90
C THR A 165 0.77 -12.70 8.71
N SER A 166 -0.05 -13.48 8.03
CA SER A 166 -0.91 -14.49 8.64
C SER A 166 -0.78 -15.83 7.92
N PHE A 167 -1.20 -16.90 8.58
CA PHE A 167 -1.28 -18.24 8.00
C PHE A 167 -2.74 -18.62 7.73
N PHE A 168 -3.56 -17.64 7.38
CA PHE A 168 -4.96 -17.89 7.07
C PHE A 168 -5.10 -18.97 6.01
N ASN A 169 -5.98 -19.94 6.26
CA ASN A 169 -6.24 -21.09 5.38
C ASN A 169 -5.00 -21.96 5.08
N GLY A 170 -3.99 -21.94 5.96
CA GLY A 170 -2.76 -22.73 5.81
C GLY A 170 -1.77 -22.20 4.77
N VAL A 171 -1.98 -21.01 4.23
CA VAL A 171 -1.04 -20.32 3.33
C VAL A 171 0.21 -19.94 4.13
N LYS A 172 1.40 -20.25 3.60
CA LYS A 172 2.71 -20.04 4.25
C LYS A 172 3.54 -19.07 3.44
#